data_f75a475c87fb8db15a00cd6247c2f58a
#
_entry.id   f75a475c87fb8db15a00cd6247c2f58a
#
_cell.length_a   1.000
_cell.length_b   1.000
_cell.length_c   1.000
_cell.angle_alpha   90.00
_cell.angle_beta   90.00
_cell.angle_gamma   90.00
#
_symmetry.space_group_name_H-M   'P 1'
#
loop_
_entity.id
_entity.type
_entity.pdbx_description
1 polymer ?
#
loop_
_entity_poly.entity_id
_entity_poly.type
_entity_poly.pdbx_seq_one_letter_code
_entity_poly.pdbx_strand_id
1 'polypeptide(L)'
;FTLHSRQYYMDALNAFTVDRNRLEHSVGIDVYSSEWHDLATSLLSYGNNICVGDFSKFGPRLNTEMLRHVNDIHNSWYTVRGETDEEAHIRKMLGERILNSDNIAYGYIFKTLCGAPSGNIKTVFNNTTCNQLYFRCAWIEIMSKFKPELANVMKFSEFVKFYCYGDDVIFSVKDEIKEIFNNETLSEYFASIDVKYTDTTKDGKIRKYCSLVDSTFLKRGFKLFESGTIGDIWIATVTEEQAFDMMNWYRKQKSVAEHDNPTYKIKAVIDNASNSLRAYWCFGREKYNNYQMQLILYINNYIQRYYPGQSFDMKPMMLSFEALQEEYGIPYFNKDLA
;
A
#
# COMPACT_ATOMS: atom_id res chain seq x y z
N PHE A 1 19.34 0.83 18.80
CA PHE A 1 18.30 1.78 18.39
C PHE A 1 17.03 1.09 17.89
N THR A 2 17.10 0.22 16.88
CA THR A 2 15.92 -0.47 16.30
C THR A 2 15.14 -1.31 17.31
N LEU A 3 15.83 -2.02 18.21
CA LEU A 3 15.17 -2.82 19.27
C LEU A 3 14.41 -1.91 20.25
N HIS A 4 15.02 -0.83 20.70
CA HIS A 4 14.35 0.14 21.57
C HIS A 4 13.17 0.81 20.87
N SER A 5 13.31 1.18 19.59
CA SER A 5 12.19 1.74 18.83
C SER A 5 11.02 0.75 18.75
N ARG A 6 11.27 -0.55 18.57
CA ARG A 6 10.22 -1.57 18.63
C ARG A 6 9.57 -1.66 20.01
N GLN A 7 10.38 -1.72 21.06
CA GLN A 7 9.89 -1.83 22.42
C GLN A 7 8.92 -0.69 22.80
N TYR A 8 9.21 0.53 22.37
CA TYR A 8 8.46 1.72 22.78
C TYR A 8 7.35 2.16 21.82
N TYR A 9 7.31 1.61 20.58
CA TYR A 9 6.32 2.04 19.57
C TYR A 9 5.44 0.92 19.00
N MET A 10 5.75 -0.37 19.22
CA MET A 10 5.03 -1.46 18.53
C MET A 10 3.54 -1.49 18.87
N ASP A 11 3.15 -1.21 20.13
CA ASP A 11 1.75 -1.27 20.54
C ASP A 11 0.91 -0.24 19.80
N ALA A 12 1.38 1.02 19.70
CA ALA A 12 0.71 2.05 18.93
C ALA A 12 0.67 1.71 17.44
N LEU A 13 1.75 1.15 16.88
CA LEU A 13 1.82 0.76 15.47
C LEU A 13 0.86 -0.39 15.16
N ASN A 14 0.72 -1.36 16.06
CA ASN A 14 -0.25 -2.44 15.94
C ASN A 14 -1.68 -1.91 16.02
N ALA A 15 -1.99 -1.06 17.00
CA ALA A 15 -3.30 -0.41 17.12
C ALA A 15 -3.64 0.43 15.89
N PHE A 16 -2.66 1.17 15.37
CA PHE A 16 -2.82 1.93 14.13
C PHE A 16 -3.21 1.00 12.97
N THR A 17 -2.51 -0.10 12.78
CA THR A 17 -2.77 -1.07 11.69
C THR A 17 -4.15 -1.73 11.82
N VAL A 18 -4.57 -2.09 13.03
CA VAL A 18 -5.88 -2.73 13.30
C VAL A 18 -7.03 -1.75 13.01
N ASP A 19 -6.89 -0.51 13.43
CA ASP A 19 -7.93 0.54 13.28
C ASP A 19 -7.89 1.28 11.93
N ARG A 20 -7.22 0.74 10.91
CA ARG A 20 -6.92 1.40 9.64
C ARG A 20 -8.12 2.08 8.96
N ASN A 21 -9.28 1.44 8.94
CA ASN A 21 -10.48 1.99 8.30
C ASN A 21 -11.00 3.23 9.03
N ARG A 22 -10.95 3.24 10.36
CA ARG A 22 -11.33 4.39 11.19
C ARG A 22 -10.30 5.52 11.09
N LEU A 23 -9.04 5.15 10.93
CA LEU A 23 -7.92 6.09 10.83
C LEU A 23 -7.59 6.48 9.38
N GLU A 24 -8.46 6.14 8.42
CA GLU A 24 -8.38 6.58 7.01
C GLU A 24 -7.04 6.25 6.34
N HIS A 25 -6.57 5.01 6.52
CA HIS A 25 -5.38 4.52 5.83
C HIS A 25 -5.49 3.03 5.48
N SER A 26 -4.60 2.57 4.61
CA SER A 26 -4.57 1.18 4.14
C SER A 26 -3.31 0.43 4.58
N VAL A 27 -2.58 0.91 5.61
CA VAL A 27 -1.40 0.21 6.13
C VAL A 27 -1.82 -1.15 6.68
N GLY A 28 -1.22 -2.22 6.14
CA GLY A 28 -1.55 -3.60 6.51
C GLY A 28 -2.77 -4.19 5.78
N ILE A 29 -3.29 -3.54 4.74
CA ILE A 29 -4.38 -4.09 3.92
C ILE A 29 -3.90 -5.36 3.20
N ASP A 30 -4.71 -6.41 3.23
CA ASP A 30 -4.53 -7.58 2.38
C ASP A 30 -5.28 -7.39 1.07
N VAL A 31 -4.51 -7.13 0.01
CA VAL A 31 -5.06 -6.89 -1.34
C VAL A 31 -5.67 -8.12 -1.99
N TYR A 32 -5.43 -9.31 -1.42
CA TYR A 32 -5.98 -10.59 -1.88
C TYR A 32 -7.13 -11.10 -1.00
N SER A 33 -7.77 -10.21 -0.24
CA SER A 33 -8.92 -10.54 0.61
C SER A 33 -10.11 -9.63 0.34
N SER A 34 -11.20 -9.84 1.09
CA SER A 34 -12.39 -8.96 1.07
C SER A 34 -12.09 -7.52 1.48
N GLU A 35 -10.95 -7.26 2.10
CA GLU A 35 -10.55 -5.90 2.49
C GLU A 35 -10.41 -4.95 1.30
N TRP A 36 -10.07 -5.48 0.11
CA TRP A 36 -10.05 -4.68 -1.12
C TRP A 36 -11.46 -4.30 -1.58
N HIS A 37 -12.44 -5.21 -1.41
CA HIS A 37 -13.85 -4.92 -1.64
C HIS A 37 -14.37 -3.84 -0.69
N ASP A 38 -14.03 -3.93 0.59
CA ASP A 38 -14.43 -2.94 1.59
C ASP A 38 -13.85 -1.56 1.29
N LEU A 39 -12.58 -1.48 0.87
CA LEU A 39 -11.94 -0.26 0.41
C LEU A 39 -12.69 0.34 -0.79
N ALA A 40 -12.96 -0.46 -1.82
CA ALA A 40 -13.66 -0.04 -3.03
C ALA A 40 -15.07 0.48 -2.72
N THR A 41 -15.83 -0.28 -1.94
CA THR A 41 -17.19 0.06 -1.52
C THR A 41 -17.21 1.34 -0.69
N SER A 42 -16.25 1.47 0.22
CA SER A 42 -16.09 2.67 1.04
C SER A 42 -15.79 3.91 0.18
N LEU A 43 -14.90 3.82 -0.80
CA LEU A 43 -14.64 4.91 -1.74
C LEU A 43 -15.91 5.29 -2.53
N LEU A 44 -16.61 4.31 -3.09
CA LEU A 44 -17.82 4.54 -3.87
C LEU A 44 -19.00 5.10 -3.06
N SER A 45 -18.96 5.00 -1.73
CA SER A 45 -20.00 5.57 -0.86
C SER A 45 -20.11 7.09 -0.96
N TYR A 46 -19.06 7.79 -1.44
CA TYR A 46 -19.04 9.24 -1.66
C TYR A 46 -19.16 9.63 -3.13
N GLY A 47 -19.33 8.66 -4.02
CA GLY A 47 -19.45 8.84 -5.46
C GLY A 47 -18.25 8.26 -6.21
N ASN A 48 -18.35 8.25 -7.53
CA ASN A 48 -17.29 7.71 -8.41
C ASN A 48 -16.33 8.80 -8.94
N ASN A 49 -16.10 9.83 -8.11
CA ASN A 49 -15.12 10.89 -8.40
C ASN A 49 -13.81 10.53 -7.66
N ILE A 50 -13.05 9.61 -8.20
CA ILE A 50 -11.86 9.07 -7.56
C ILE A 50 -10.65 9.90 -7.95
N CYS A 51 -9.90 10.32 -6.95
CA CYS A 51 -8.61 10.98 -7.10
C CYS A 51 -7.51 10.04 -6.63
N VAL A 52 -6.47 9.92 -7.43
CA VAL A 52 -5.28 9.13 -7.10
C VAL A 52 -4.06 10.00 -7.34
N GLY A 53 -3.18 10.09 -6.38
CA GLY A 53 -2.03 10.97 -6.46
C GLY A 53 -0.72 10.31 -6.05
N ASP A 54 0.36 10.88 -6.57
CA ASP A 54 1.73 10.46 -6.30
C ASP A 54 2.59 11.68 -5.93
N PHE A 55 3.38 11.54 -4.88
CA PHE A 55 4.32 12.57 -4.45
C PHE A 55 5.74 12.27 -4.93
N SER A 56 6.40 13.28 -5.48
CA SER A 56 7.80 13.14 -5.89
C SER A 56 8.73 13.22 -4.68
N LYS A 57 9.45 12.13 -4.40
CA LYS A 57 10.45 12.05 -3.30
C LYS A 57 9.85 12.40 -1.94
N PHE A 58 8.66 11.87 -1.64
CA PHE A 58 7.90 12.20 -0.42
C PHE A 58 8.75 12.07 0.85
N GLY A 59 9.19 10.86 1.19
CA GLY A 59 9.93 10.58 2.41
C GLY A 59 11.16 11.50 2.63
N PRO A 60 12.07 11.64 1.65
CA PRO A 60 13.24 12.51 1.76
C PRO A 60 12.94 14.02 1.89
N ARG A 61 11.75 14.48 1.45
CA ARG A 61 11.36 15.90 1.46
C ARG A 61 10.42 16.27 2.59
N LEU A 62 10.03 15.32 3.45
CA LEU A 62 9.15 15.60 4.57
C LEU A 62 9.75 16.70 5.47
N ASN A 63 8.94 17.70 5.78
CA ASN A 63 9.31 18.76 6.67
C ASN A 63 9.52 18.23 8.10
N THR A 64 10.60 18.62 8.75
CA THR A 64 10.95 18.16 10.10
C THR A 64 9.93 18.59 11.15
N GLU A 65 9.35 19.79 11.04
CA GLU A 65 8.28 20.24 11.95
C GLU A 65 7.03 19.37 11.80
N MET A 66 6.64 19.07 10.57
CA MET A 66 5.53 18.13 10.31
C MET A 66 5.79 16.77 10.97
N LEU A 67 7.00 16.25 10.86
CA LEU A 67 7.38 14.99 11.49
C LEU A 67 7.40 15.06 13.03
N ARG A 68 7.71 16.23 13.63
CA ARG A 68 7.55 16.42 15.08
C ARG A 68 6.09 16.34 15.51
N HIS A 69 5.21 17.04 14.81
CA HIS A 69 3.77 16.94 15.08
C HIS A 69 3.25 15.49 14.92
N VAL A 70 3.74 14.75 13.93
CA VAL A 70 3.42 13.32 13.78
C VAL A 70 3.92 12.52 14.98
N ASN A 71 5.14 12.78 15.47
CA ASN A 71 5.63 12.13 16.68
C ASN A 71 4.76 12.46 17.91
N ASP A 72 4.31 13.71 18.05
CA ASP A 72 3.44 14.14 19.15
C ASP A 72 2.08 13.44 19.07
N ILE A 73 1.50 13.31 17.88
CA ILE A 73 0.26 12.55 17.65
C ILE A 73 0.44 11.08 18.08
N HIS A 74 1.52 10.43 17.64
CA HIS A 74 1.79 9.05 18.02
C HIS A 74 2.07 8.88 19.53
N ASN A 75 2.74 9.84 20.13
CA ASN A 75 3.03 9.81 21.57
C ASN A 75 1.77 10.05 22.40
N SER A 76 0.85 10.90 21.94
CA SER A 76 -0.42 11.15 22.65
C SER A 76 -1.25 9.88 22.86
N TRP A 77 -1.10 8.87 21.97
CA TRP A 77 -1.73 7.57 22.14
C TRP A 77 -1.31 6.86 23.44
N TYR A 78 -0.05 7.01 23.84
CA TYR A 78 0.49 6.45 25.09
C TYR A 78 0.11 7.30 26.30
N THR A 79 0.17 8.63 26.16
CA THR A 79 -0.22 9.57 27.24
C THR A 79 -1.65 9.30 27.70
N VAL A 80 -2.59 9.11 26.78
CA VAL A 80 -4.00 8.76 27.10
C VAL A 80 -4.12 7.41 27.82
N ARG A 81 -3.14 6.51 27.67
CA ARG A 81 -3.12 5.19 28.29
C ARG A 81 -2.34 5.12 29.60
N GLY A 82 -1.90 6.26 30.12
CA GLY A 82 -1.25 6.36 31.43
C GLY A 82 0.22 5.92 31.42
N GLU A 83 0.97 6.32 30.38
CA GLU A 83 2.42 6.12 30.35
C GLU A 83 3.11 6.82 31.52
N THR A 84 4.30 6.35 31.90
CA THR A 84 5.15 7.01 32.87
C THR A 84 5.93 8.17 32.23
N ASP A 85 6.35 9.15 33.03
CA ASP A 85 7.19 10.26 32.58
C ASP A 85 8.51 9.78 31.94
N GLU A 86 9.06 8.69 32.45
CA GLU A 86 10.28 8.07 31.91
C GLU A 86 10.03 7.51 30.49
N GLU A 87 8.94 6.77 30.29
CA GLU A 87 8.57 6.21 28.99
C GLU A 87 8.28 7.33 27.97
N ALA A 88 7.58 8.38 28.39
CA ALA A 88 7.32 9.55 27.56
C ALA A 88 8.63 10.25 27.14
N HIS A 89 9.57 10.41 28.09
CA HIS A 89 10.89 10.97 27.80
C HIS A 89 11.68 10.12 26.81
N ILE A 90 11.70 8.79 27.00
CA ILE A 90 12.40 7.88 26.10
C ILE A 90 11.80 7.95 24.69
N ARG A 91 10.45 7.95 24.53
CA ARG A 91 9.80 8.09 23.22
C ARG A 91 10.14 9.40 22.53
N LYS A 92 10.15 10.52 23.28
CA LYS A 92 10.57 11.83 22.76
C LYS A 92 12.01 11.78 22.24
N MET A 93 12.93 11.22 23.03
CA MET A 93 14.33 11.08 22.62
C MET A 93 14.49 10.17 21.39
N LEU A 94 13.78 9.06 21.32
CA LEU A 94 13.80 8.18 20.14
C LEU A 94 13.24 8.89 18.91
N GLY A 95 12.16 9.65 19.06
CA GLY A 95 11.57 10.47 17.99
C GLY A 95 12.57 11.47 17.43
N GLU A 96 13.19 12.28 18.28
CA GLU A 96 14.21 13.27 17.88
C GLU A 96 15.44 12.62 17.21
N ARG A 97 15.83 11.41 17.62
CA ARG A 97 16.92 10.67 16.96
C ARG A 97 16.56 10.17 15.57
N ILE A 98 15.29 9.89 15.29
CA ILE A 98 14.81 9.56 13.95
C ILE A 98 14.88 10.78 13.04
N LEU A 99 14.45 11.95 13.54
CA LEU A 99 14.43 13.20 12.78
C LEU A 99 15.83 13.78 12.51
N ASN A 100 16.73 13.61 13.47
CA ASN A 100 18.09 14.12 13.43
C ASN A 100 19.12 12.99 13.28
N SER A 101 18.84 12.02 12.42
CA SER A 101 19.72 10.87 12.24
C SER A 101 21.03 11.25 11.56
N ASP A 102 22.13 10.68 12.08
CA ASP A 102 23.41 10.70 11.39
C ASP A 102 23.38 9.63 10.28
N ASN A 103 23.67 10.02 9.08
CA ASN A 103 23.69 9.16 7.90
C ASN A 103 25.13 8.93 7.46
N ILE A 104 25.44 7.71 7.03
CA ILE A 104 26.76 7.33 6.53
C ILE A 104 26.61 6.94 5.06
N ALA A 105 27.31 7.63 4.17
CA ALA A 105 27.41 7.25 2.77
C ALA A 105 28.80 7.60 2.23
N TYR A 106 29.37 6.68 1.44
CA TYR A 106 30.67 6.87 0.78
C TYR A 106 31.82 7.30 1.75
N GLY A 107 31.77 6.85 3.01
CA GLY A 107 32.79 7.19 4.03
C GLY A 107 32.58 8.54 4.72
N TYR A 108 31.50 9.25 4.40
CA TYR A 108 31.14 10.52 5.05
C TYR A 108 30.00 10.34 6.05
N ILE A 109 30.04 11.08 7.14
CA ILE A 109 28.93 11.22 8.09
C ILE A 109 28.27 12.57 7.84
N PHE A 110 26.96 12.59 7.62
CA PHE A 110 26.20 13.82 7.39
C PHE A 110 24.82 13.75 8.07
N LYS A 111 24.26 14.90 8.38
CA LYS A 111 22.89 15.06 8.86
C LYS A 111 22.00 15.60 7.74
N THR A 112 20.80 15.08 7.66
CA THR A 112 19.76 15.68 6.83
C THR A 112 18.92 16.65 7.67
N LEU A 113 18.53 17.78 7.05
CA LEU A 113 17.68 18.78 7.70
C LEU A 113 16.19 18.53 7.45
N CYS A 114 15.85 17.49 6.71
CA CYS A 114 14.48 17.10 6.38
C CYS A 114 14.43 15.59 6.06
N GLY A 115 13.23 15.07 6.00
CA GLY A 115 12.96 13.69 5.65
C GLY A 115 13.05 12.71 6.82
N ALA A 116 12.51 11.52 6.59
CA ALA A 116 12.58 10.39 7.51
C ALA A 116 13.47 9.29 6.93
N PRO A 117 14.37 8.68 7.72
CA PRO A 117 15.19 7.57 7.27
C PRO A 117 14.33 6.40 6.80
N SER A 118 14.62 5.86 5.62
CA SER A 118 13.98 4.64 5.14
C SER A 118 14.44 3.42 5.96
N GLY A 119 13.53 2.47 6.19
CA GLY A 119 13.83 1.24 6.94
C GLY A 119 13.67 1.33 8.46
N ASN A 120 13.29 2.49 9.01
CA ASN A 120 12.84 2.58 10.40
C ASN A 120 11.44 1.98 10.54
N ILE A 121 11.13 1.40 11.71
CA ILE A 121 9.80 0.80 11.98
C ILE A 121 8.65 1.83 11.85
N LYS A 122 8.92 3.10 12.09
CA LYS A 122 7.94 4.19 11.98
C LYS A 122 7.82 4.78 10.57
N THR A 123 8.63 4.37 9.60
CA THR A 123 8.69 5.06 8.29
C THR A 123 7.33 5.13 7.62
N VAL A 124 6.65 3.98 7.47
CA VAL A 124 5.32 3.95 6.83
C VAL A 124 4.28 4.72 7.63
N PHE A 125 4.31 4.63 8.95
CA PHE A 125 3.36 5.33 9.84
C PHE A 125 3.58 6.84 9.80
N ASN A 126 4.84 7.29 9.88
CA ASN A 126 5.18 8.70 9.76
C ASN A 126 4.75 9.25 8.41
N ASN A 127 5.06 8.55 7.31
CA ASN A 127 4.68 8.98 5.97
C ASN A 127 3.15 9.03 5.82
N THR A 128 2.44 8.00 6.29
CA THR A 128 0.96 7.93 6.26
C THR A 128 0.33 9.09 7.04
N THR A 129 0.78 9.32 8.27
CA THR A 129 0.23 10.41 9.11
C THR A 129 0.60 11.79 8.54
N CYS A 130 1.82 11.97 8.00
CA CYS A 130 2.18 13.21 7.29
C CYS A 130 1.26 13.44 6.09
N ASN A 131 0.99 12.40 5.31
CA ASN A 131 0.08 12.48 4.16
C ASN A 131 -1.32 12.94 4.60
N GLN A 132 -1.87 12.33 5.64
CA GLN A 132 -3.15 12.73 6.22
C GLN A 132 -3.17 14.21 6.66
N LEU A 133 -2.11 14.69 7.27
CA LEU A 133 -1.99 16.08 7.68
C LEU A 133 -1.88 17.03 6.48
N TYR A 134 -1.09 16.68 5.47
CA TYR A 134 -0.98 17.48 4.24
C TYR A 134 -2.33 17.67 3.55
N PHE A 135 -3.13 16.62 3.43
CA PHE A 135 -4.47 16.72 2.82
C PHE A 135 -5.44 17.55 3.66
N ARG A 136 -5.34 17.51 4.98
CA ARG A 136 -6.16 18.35 5.87
C ARG A 136 -5.76 19.82 5.83
N CYS A 137 -4.48 20.11 5.72
CA CYS A 137 -4.00 21.48 5.47
C CYS A 137 -4.47 21.98 4.10
N ALA A 138 -4.38 21.16 3.07
CA ALA A 138 -4.91 21.47 1.74
C ALA A 138 -6.43 21.74 1.77
N TRP A 139 -7.19 20.93 2.52
CA TRP A 139 -8.62 21.12 2.70
C TRP A 139 -8.95 22.48 3.27
N ILE A 140 -8.31 22.85 4.39
CA ILE A 140 -8.56 24.14 5.05
C ILE A 140 -8.24 25.29 4.09
N GLU A 141 -7.09 25.25 3.43
CA GLU A 141 -6.62 26.32 2.55
C GLU A 141 -7.50 26.47 1.30
N ILE A 142 -7.84 25.35 0.64
CA ILE A 142 -8.68 25.36 -0.56
C ILE A 142 -10.11 25.77 -0.20
N MET A 143 -10.69 25.21 0.87
CA MET A 143 -12.04 25.57 1.27
C MET A 143 -12.14 27.00 1.74
N SER A 144 -11.14 27.55 2.41
CA SER A 144 -11.12 28.97 2.80
C SER A 144 -11.28 29.93 1.62
N LYS A 145 -10.83 29.52 0.42
CA LYS A 145 -10.95 30.34 -0.80
C LYS A 145 -12.30 30.18 -1.50
N PHE A 146 -12.87 28.97 -1.51
CA PHE A 146 -14.03 28.66 -2.35
C PHE A 146 -15.33 28.42 -1.58
N LYS A 147 -15.26 27.86 -0.36
CA LYS A 147 -16.39 27.55 0.53
C LYS A 147 -15.95 27.71 1.99
N PRO A 148 -15.80 28.95 2.49
CA PRO A 148 -15.25 29.23 3.83
C PRO A 148 -16.01 28.53 4.97
N GLU A 149 -17.32 28.28 4.79
CA GLU A 149 -18.16 27.56 5.76
C GLU A 149 -17.74 26.10 5.95
N LEU A 150 -16.99 25.51 4.99
CA LEU A 150 -16.45 24.15 5.05
C LEU A 150 -14.96 24.12 5.47
N ALA A 151 -14.33 25.29 5.67
CA ALA A 151 -12.91 25.39 6.01
C ALA A 151 -12.62 24.97 7.47
N ASN A 152 -13.05 23.78 7.83
CA ASN A 152 -12.83 23.17 9.14
C ASN A 152 -12.38 21.72 8.94
N VAL A 153 -11.32 21.32 9.66
CA VAL A 153 -10.76 19.96 9.56
C VAL A 153 -11.78 18.86 9.84
N MET A 154 -12.73 19.11 10.72
CA MET A 154 -13.79 18.15 11.06
C MET A 154 -14.75 17.90 9.89
N LYS A 155 -14.84 18.84 8.94
CA LYS A 155 -15.67 18.70 7.75
C LYS A 155 -15.01 17.85 6.66
N PHE A 156 -13.71 17.63 6.72
CA PHE A 156 -12.98 16.86 5.71
C PHE A 156 -13.61 15.49 5.45
N SER A 157 -13.77 14.67 6.49
CA SER A 157 -14.30 13.32 6.38
C SER A 157 -15.81 13.25 6.08
N GLU A 158 -16.54 14.39 6.11
CA GLU A 158 -17.93 14.45 5.67
C GLU A 158 -18.05 14.50 4.14
N PHE A 159 -17.03 15.02 3.45
CA PHE A 159 -17.02 15.26 2.00
C PHE A 159 -15.96 14.47 1.23
N VAL A 160 -14.93 13.99 1.90
CA VAL A 160 -13.82 13.25 1.31
C VAL A 160 -13.68 11.89 2.01
N LYS A 161 -13.74 10.83 1.23
CA LYS A 161 -13.42 9.48 1.70
C LYS A 161 -11.99 9.17 1.35
N PHE A 162 -11.11 9.22 2.33
CA PHE A 162 -9.66 9.27 2.14
C PHE A 162 -8.98 7.99 2.62
N TYR A 163 -8.02 7.48 1.82
CA TYR A 163 -7.12 6.39 2.21
C TYR A 163 -5.72 6.65 1.69
N CYS A 164 -4.71 6.37 2.51
CA CYS A 164 -3.33 6.46 2.10
C CYS A 164 -2.49 5.30 2.67
N TYR A 165 -1.36 5.03 2.04
CA TYR A 165 -0.34 4.09 2.50
C TYR A 165 1.03 4.71 2.23
N GLY A 166 1.64 5.31 3.25
CA GLY A 166 2.83 6.13 3.05
C GLY A 166 2.53 7.35 2.18
N ASP A 167 3.15 7.40 1.03
CA ASP A 167 2.97 8.42 -0.01
C ASP A 167 1.84 8.10 -1.01
N ASP A 168 1.51 6.84 -1.19
CA ASP A 168 0.37 6.46 -2.04
C ASP A 168 -0.94 6.96 -1.45
N VAL A 169 -1.79 7.57 -2.26
CA VAL A 169 -3.09 8.10 -1.85
C VAL A 169 -4.18 7.81 -2.86
N ILE A 170 -5.35 7.44 -2.33
CA ILE A 170 -6.60 7.32 -3.07
C ILE A 170 -7.73 7.92 -2.24
N PHE A 171 -8.59 8.69 -2.86
CA PHE A 171 -9.76 9.24 -2.19
C PHE A 171 -10.88 9.48 -3.18
N SER A 172 -12.11 9.53 -2.67
CA SER A 172 -13.27 9.98 -3.41
C SER A 172 -13.83 11.26 -2.81
N VAL A 173 -14.46 12.07 -3.62
CA VAL A 173 -15.09 13.32 -3.22
C VAL A 173 -16.57 13.34 -3.59
N LYS A 174 -17.39 13.93 -2.74
CA LYS A 174 -18.80 14.13 -3.06
C LYS A 174 -18.97 15.11 -4.23
N ASP A 175 -20.05 14.91 -5.00
CA ASP A 175 -20.36 15.74 -6.17
C ASP A 175 -20.40 17.25 -5.89
N GLU A 176 -20.81 17.62 -4.66
CA GLU A 176 -20.94 19.01 -4.23
C GLU A 176 -19.62 19.79 -4.20
N ILE A 177 -18.49 19.10 -4.13
CA ILE A 177 -17.17 19.72 -3.99
C ILE A 177 -16.14 19.24 -5.01
N LYS A 178 -16.49 18.31 -5.91
CA LYS A 178 -15.52 17.69 -6.84
C LYS A 178 -14.80 18.68 -7.76
N GLU A 179 -15.42 19.81 -8.09
CA GLU A 179 -14.78 20.86 -8.89
C GLU A 179 -13.85 21.77 -8.05
N ILE A 180 -13.95 21.69 -6.71
CA ILE A 180 -13.18 22.53 -5.79
C ILE A 180 -12.02 21.74 -5.19
N PHE A 181 -12.27 20.48 -4.79
CA PHE A 181 -11.27 19.62 -4.14
C PHE A 181 -11.00 18.41 -5.00
N ASN A 182 -9.95 18.46 -5.81
CA ASN A 182 -9.53 17.46 -6.79
C ASN A 182 -8.04 17.53 -7.06
N ASN A 183 -7.51 16.67 -7.93
CA ASN A 183 -6.07 16.61 -8.19
C ASN A 183 -5.48 17.91 -8.76
N GLU A 184 -6.24 18.70 -9.54
CA GLU A 184 -5.73 19.97 -10.08
C GLU A 184 -5.50 20.99 -8.95
N THR A 185 -6.53 21.25 -8.15
CA THR A 185 -6.45 22.22 -7.04
C THR A 185 -5.46 21.77 -5.97
N LEU A 186 -5.35 20.46 -5.72
CA LEU A 186 -4.34 19.89 -4.84
C LEU A 186 -2.92 20.08 -5.40
N SER A 187 -2.71 19.87 -6.70
CA SER A 187 -1.41 20.10 -7.32
C SER A 187 -0.97 21.56 -7.22
N GLU A 188 -1.91 22.51 -7.43
CA GLU A 188 -1.66 23.94 -7.25
C GLU A 188 -1.31 24.28 -5.80
N TYR A 189 -2.07 23.76 -4.84
CA TYR A 189 -1.80 23.97 -3.41
C TYR A 189 -0.43 23.40 -3.03
N PHE A 190 -0.14 22.17 -3.38
CA PHE A 190 1.14 21.53 -3.03
C PHE A 190 2.33 22.23 -3.70
N ALA A 191 2.17 22.71 -4.93
CA ALA A 191 3.19 23.51 -5.60
C ALA A 191 3.47 24.82 -4.84
N SER A 192 2.47 25.45 -4.22
CA SER A 192 2.63 26.68 -3.43
C SER A 192 3.48 26.51 -2.17
N ILE A 193 3.63 25.27 -1.69
CA ILE A 193 4.46 24.90 -0.53
C ILE A 193 5.70 24.08 -0.93
N ASP A 194 6.11 24.14 -2.19
CA ASP A 194 7.25 23.42 -2.77
C ASP A 194 7.17 21.88 -2.64
N VAL A 195 5.96 21.34 -2.65
CA VAL A 195 5.70 19.90 -2.69
C VAL A 195 5.19 19.52 -4.08
N LYS A 196 5.86 18.58 -4.73
CA LYS A 196 5.44 18.11 -6.05
C LYS A 196 4.47 16.95 -5.92
N TYR A 197 3.20 17.22 -6.27
CA TYR A 197 2.10 16.26 -6.33
C TYR A 197 1.59 16.17 -7.77
N THR A 198 1.36 14.96 -8.26
CA THR A 198 0.84 14.68 -9.62
C THR A 198 -0.15 13.53 -9.57
N ASP A 199 -0.96 13.39 -10.61
CA ASP A 199 -1.72 12.17 -10.77
C ASP A 199 -0.81 10.96 -11.11
N THR A 200 -1.35 9.76 -10.99
CA THR A 200 -0.58 8.51 -11.15
C THR A 200 -0.24 8.17 -12.59
N THR A 201 -0.87 8.79 -13.59
CA THR A 201 -0.68 8.44 -15.00
C THR A 201 0.64 8.95 -15.59
N LYS A 202 1.28 9.94 -14.97
CA LYS A 202 2.60 10.49 -15.32
C LYS A 202 2.77 10.90 -16.80
N ASP A 203 1.66 11.13 -17.49
CA ASP A 203 1.64 11.60 -18.88
C ASP A 203 1.78 13.14 -19.02
N GLY A 204 2.04 13.81 -17.91
CA GLY A 204 2.18 15.26 -17.81
C GLY A 204 0.86 16.03 -17.74
N LYS A 205 -0.28 15.34 -17.78
CA LYS A 205 -1.60 15.93 -17.59
C LYS A 205 -2.12 15.57 -16.19
N ILE A 206 -2.71 16.54 -15.51
CA ILE A 206 -3.37 16.30 -14.23
C ILE A 206 -4.86 16.19 -14.52
N ARG A 207 -5.45 15.03 -14.20
CA ARG A 207 -6.88 14.81 -14.30
C ARG A 207 -7.52 15.16 -12.97
N LYS A 208 -8.60 15.90 -12.98
CA LYS A 208 -9.32 16.26 -11.74
C LYS A 208 -9.65 15.01 -10.92
N TYR A 209 -10.29 14.05 -11.57
CA TYR A 209 -10.69 12.75 -10.99
C TYR A 209 -10.89 11.74 -12.12
N CYS A 210 -11.01 10.47 -11.77
CA CYS A 210 -11.32 9.37 -12.68
C CYS A 210 -12.40 8.47 -12.05
N SER A 211 -12.80 7.41 -12.75
CA SER A 211 -13.64 6.37 -12.17
C SER A 211 -12.79 5.37 -11.37
N LEU A 212 -13.42 4.60 -10.45
CA LEU A 212 -12.71 3.60 -9.66
C LEU A 212 -12.03 2.54 -10.54
N VAL A 213 -12.68 2.11 -11.63
CA VAL A 213 -12.12 1.12 -12.56
C VAL A 213 -10.90 1.62 -13.33
N ASP A 214 -10.76 2.94 -13.49
CA ASP A 214 -9.62 3.59 -14.16
C ASP A 214 -8.51 3.99 -13.16
N SER A 215 -8.73 3.73 -11.87
CA SER A 215 -7.79 4.10 -10.81
C SER A 215 -6.85 2.96 -10.47
N THR A 216 -5.70 3.31 -9.88
CA THR A 216 -4.74 2.36 -9.34
C THR A 216 -4.28 2.81 -7.97
N PHE A 217 -4.21 1.88 -7.02
CA PHE A 217 -3.70 2.12 -5.67
C PHE A 217 -2.83 0.95 -5.23
N LEU A 218 -1.69 1.20 -4.60
CA LEU A 218 -0.71 0.17 -4.22
C LEU A 218 -0.29 -0.72 -5.41
N LYS A 219 -0.19 -0.11 -6.60
CA LYS A 219 0.09 -0.80 -7.89
C LYS A 219 -0.97 -1.85 -8.27
N ARG A 220 -2.19 -1.72 -7.77
CA ARG A 220 -3.34 -2.58 -8.06
C ARG A 220 -4.46 -1.75 -8.66
N GLY A 221 -5.13 -2.31 -9.67
CA GLY A 221 -6.38 -1.76 -10.20
C GLY A 221 -7.59 -2.32 -9.44
N PHE A 222 -8.75 -1.84 -9.82
CA PHE A 222 -10.04 -2.28 -9.29
C PHE A 222 -10.87 -2.90 -10.41
N LYS A 223 -11.36 -4.11 -10.19
CA LYS A 223 -12.24 -4.83 -11.13
C LYS A 223 -13.41 -5.43 -10.37
N LEU A 224 -14.60 -5.26 -10.92
CA LEU A 224 -15.79 -5.94 -10.41
C LEU A 224 -15.76 -7.40 -10.87
N PHE A 225 -15.83 -8.32 -9.92
CA PHE A 225 -15.96 -9.75 -10.18
C PHE A 225 -17.41 -10.16 -9.97
N GLU A 226 -18.05 -10.60 -11.04
CA GLU A 226 -19.44 -11.07 -11.02
C GLU A 226 -19.47 -12.50 -10.43
N SER A 227 -19.84 -12.62 -9.16
CA SER A 227 -19.87 -13.92 -8.47
C SER A 227 -21.08 -14.78 -8.84
N GLY A 228 -22.12 -14.18 -9.40
CA GLY A 228 -23.36 -14.85 -9.84
C GLY A 228 -24.28 -15.33 -8.71
N THR A 229 -23.84 -15.39 -7.48
CA THR A 229 -24.60 -15.96 -6.33
C THR A 229 -24.63 -15.09 -5.09
N ILE A 230 -23.64 -14.22 -4.86
CA ILE A 230 -23.48 -13.47 -3.61
C ILE A 230 -23.52 -11.96 -3.84
N GLY A 231 -23.58 -11.54 -5.09
CA GLY A 231 -23.38 -10.17 -5.53
C GLY A 231 -21.97 -9.94 -6.06
N ASP A 232 -21.78 -8.79 -6.69
CA ASP A 232 -20.53 -8.43 -7.31
C ASP A 232 -19.51 -8.01 -6.27
N ILE A 233 -18.26 -8.45 -6.42
CA ILE A 233 -17.17 -8.21 -5.49
C ILE A 233 -16.04 -7.49 -6.19
N TRP A 234 -15.57 -6.40 -5.61
CA TRP A 234 -14.37 -5.71 -6.08
C TRP A 234 -13.12 -6.50 -5.73
N ILE A 235 -12.30 -6.79 -6.74
CA ILE A 235 -11.03 -7.49 -6.60
C ILE A 235 -9.86 -6.61 -7.04
N ALA A 236 -8.70 -6.83 -6.43
CA ALA A 236 -7.45 -6.21 -6.85
C ALA A 236 -6.95 -6.86 -8.14
N THR A 237 -6.48 -6.03 -9.08
CA THR A 237 -5.90 -6.52 -10.33
C THR A 237 -4.47 -6.06 -10.50
N VAL A 238 -3.72 -6.81 -11.31
CA VAL A 238 -2.39 -6.45 -11.81
C VAL A 238 -2.41 -6.43 -13.34
N THR A 239 -1.38 -5.90 -13.98
CA THR A 239 -1.17 -6.13 -15.41
C THR A 239 -0.57 -7.52 -15.64
N GLU A 240 -0.75 -8.08 -16.84
CA GLU A 240 -0.11 -9.36 -17.20
C GLU A 240 1.42 -9.27 -17.07
N GLU A 241 1.99 -8.13 -17.48
CA GLU A 241 3.42 -7.85 -17.34
C GLU A 241 3.88 -7.89 -15.89
N GLN A 242 3.12 -7.29 -14.96
CA GLN A 242 3.45 -7.33 -13.53
C GLN A 242 3.40 -8.77 -12.97
N ALA A 243 2.42 -9.57 -13.40
CA ALA A 243 2.32 -10.96 -12.98
C ALA A 243 3.51 -11.79 -13.51
N PHE A 244 3.90 -11.59 -14.77
CA PHE A 244 5.04 -12.28 -15.37
C PHE A 244 6.37 -11.82 -14.78
N ASP A 245 6.52 -10.55 -14.48
CA ASP A 245 7.76 -9.99 -13.90
C ASP A 245 8.07 -10.60 -12.52
N MET A 246 7.06 -11.08 -11.78
CA MET A 246 7.29 -11.82 -10.51
C MET A 246 8.18 -13.05 -10.68
N MET A 247 8.24 -13.64 -11.89
CA MET A 247 9.11 -14.76 -12.19
C MET A 247 10.59 -14.39 -12.31
N ASN A 248 10.91 -13.14 -12.57
CA ASN A 248 12.25 -12.67 -12.91
C ASN A 248 13.12 -12.37 -11.68
N TRP A 249 12.54 -12.33 -10.48
CA TRP A 249 13.22 -11.84 -9.29
C TRP A 249 13.21 -12.86 -8.16
N TYR A 250 14.40 -13.15 -7.61
CA TYR A 250 14.54 -13.91 -6.37
C TYR A 250 15.64 -13.30 -5.49
N ARG A 251 15.51 -13.52 -4.19
CA ARG A 251 16.47 -12.98 -3.22
C ARG A 251 17.75 -13.80 -3.24
N LYS A 252 18.88 -13.13 -3.46
CA LYS A 252 20.20 -13.76 -3.34
C LYS A 252 20.47 -14.17 -1.87
N GLN A 253 20.91 -15.41 -1.65
CA GLN A 253 21.29 -15.87 -0.32
C GLN A 253 22.61 -15.24 0.14
N LYS A 254 22.79 -15.19 1.47
CA LYS A 254 23.98 -14.59 2.10
C LYS A 254 25.27 -15.40 1.84
N SER A 255 25.18 -16.73 1.73
CA SER A 255 26.32 -17.60 1.41
C SER A 255 26.26 -18.07 -0.04
N VAL A 256 27.44 -18.20 -0.69
CA VAL A 256 27.57 -18.73 -2.06
C VAL A 256 27.08 -20.17 -2.12
N ALA A 257 27.42 -20.99 -1.11
CA ALA A 257 27.04 -22.41 -1.05
C ALA A 257 25.52 -22.60 -0.99
N GLU A 258 24.77 -21.77 -0.19
CA GLU A 258 23.31 -21.80 -0.15
C GLU A 258 22.70 -21.27 -1.43
N HIS A 259 23.29 -20.21 -2.02
CA HIS A 259 22.81 -19.63 -3.27
C HIS A 259 22.92 -20.60 -4.44
N ASP A 260 23.98 -21.40 -4.50
CA ASP A 260 24.21 -22.36 -5.58
C ASP A 260 23.54 -23.72 -5.36
N ASN A 261 22.89 -23.91 -4.20
CA ASN A 261 22.12 -25.12 -3.92
C ASN A 261 20.92 -25.24 -4.90
N PRO A 262 20.85 -26.35 -5.69
CA PRO A 262 19.75 -26.59 -6.62
C PRO A 262 18.38 -26.54 -5.96
N THR A 263 18.25 -27.13 -4.78
CA THR A 263 17.00 -27.15 -4.01
C THR A 263 16.50 -25.74 -3.71
N TYR A 264 17.40 -24.82 -3.31
CA TYR A 264 17.04 -23.44 -3.08
C TYR A 264 16.58 -22.72 -4.35
N LYS A 265 17.34 -22.90 -5.46
CA LYS A 265 17.00 -22.26 -6.75
C LYS A 265 15.65 -22.71 -7.27
N ILE A 266 15.39 -24.01 -7.28
CA ILE A 266 14.12 -24.56 -7.75
C ILE A 266 12.97 -24.16 -6.83
N LYS A 267 13.17 -24.20 -5.50
CA LYS A 267 12.16 -23.70 -4.55
C LYS A 267 11.83 -22.25 -4.81
N ALA A 268 12.80 -21.37 -5.01
CA ALA A 268 12.56 -19.96 -5.31
C ALA A 268 11.77 -19.76 -6.62
N VAL A 269 12.04 -20.58 -7.64
CA VAL A 269 11.27 -20.56 -8.90
C VAL A 269 9.83 -20.99 -8.67
N ILE A 270 9.60 -22.06 -7.90
CA ILE A 270 8.25 -22.56 -7.56
C ILE A 270 7.48 -21.52 -6.73
N ASP A 271 8.13 -20.92 -5.73
CA ASP A 271 7.50 -19.85 -4.90
C ASP A 271 7.13 -18.64 -5.76
N ASN A 272 8.00 -18.20 -6.66
CA ASN A 272 7.71 -17.10 -7.59
C ASN A 272 6.58 -17.45 -8.56
N ALA A 273 6.58 -18.66 -9.10
CA ALA A 273 5.52 -19.13 -9.98
C ALA A 273 4.16 -19.19 -9.27
N SER A 274 4.14 -19.65 -8.02
CA SER A 274 2.94 -19.63 -7.18
C SER A 274 2.43 -18.21 -6.95
N ASN A 275 3.33 -17.26 -6.63
CA ASN A 275 2.95 -15.85 -6.45
C ASN A 275 2.44 -15.21 -7.75
N SER A 276 3.08 -15.53 -8.89
CA SER A 276 2.65 -15.09 -10.21
C SER A 276 1.26 -15.63 -10.56
N LEU A 277 0.99 -16.92 -10.28
CA LEU A 277 -0.31 -17.53 -10.48
C LEU A 277 -1.40 -16.88 -9.61
N ARG A 278 -1.11 -16.60 -8.32
CA ARG A 278 -2.03 -15.88 -7.44
C ARG A 278 -2.38 -14.51 -8.00
N ALA A 279 -1.40 -13.77 -8.49
CA ALA A 279 -1.63 -12.48 -9.13
C ALA A 279 -2.40 -12.61 -10.45
N TYR A 280 -2.16 -13.67 -11.22
CA TYR A 280 -2.80 -13.92 -12.51
C TYR A 280 -4.26 -14.37 -12.41
N TRP A 281 -4.72 -14.75 -11.21
CA TRP A 281 -6.09 -15.16 -10.95
C TRP A 281 -7.15 -14.15 -11.43
N CYS A 282 -6.86 -12.84 -11.29
CA CYS A 282 -7.78 -11.76 -11.67
C CYS A 282 -8.14 -11.72 -13.16
N PHE A 283 -7.42 -12.46 -14.02
CA PHE A 283 -7.71 -12.56 -15.47
C PHE A 283 -8.78 -13.60 -15.82
N GLY A 284 -9.26 -14.36 -14.84
CA GLY A 284 -10.32 -15.35 -15.00
C GLY A 284 -9.82 -16.77 -15.20
N ARG A 285 -10.74 -17.73 -15.01
CA ARG A 285 -10.48 -19.16 -14.93
C ARG A 285 -9.71 -19.72 -16.13
N GLU A 286 -10.16 -19.42 -17.35
CA GLU A 286 -9.54 -19.97 -18.56
C GLU A 286 -8.08 -19.55 -18.70
N LYS A 287 -7.80 -18.24 -18.57
CA LYS A 287 -6.46 -17.71 -18.62
C LYS A 287 -5.59 -18.27 -17.49
N TYR A 288 -6.13 -18.33 -16.28
CA TYR A 288 -5.43 -18.90 -15.13
C TYR A 288 -5.01 -20.34 -15.36
N ASN A 289 -5.93 -21.22 -15.77
CA ASN A 289 -5.66 -22.65 -16.00
C ASN A 289 -4.61 -22.84 -17.10
N ASN A 290 -4.71 -22.08 -18.20
CA ASN A 290 -3.74 -22.12 -19.29
C ASN A 290 -2.33 -21.71 -18.81
N TYR A 291 -2.25 -20.63 -18.05
CA TYR A 291 -0.95 -20.13 -17.52
C TYR A 291 -0.36 -21.13 -16.51
N GLN A 292 -1.17 -21.67 -15.60
CA GLN A 292 -0.75 -22.69 -14.64
C GLN A 292 -0.18 -23.92 -15.36
N MET A 293 -0.87 -24.44 -16.36
CA MET A 293 -0.42 -25.61 -17.13
C MET A 293 0.94 -25.33 -17.81
N GLN A 294 1.08 -24.17 -18.44
CA GLN A 294 2.33 -23.76 -19.09
C GLN A 294 3.50 -23.66 -18.11
N LEU A 295 3.30 -23.04 -16.94
CA LEU A 295 4.32 -22.90 -15.90
C LEU A 295 4.74 -24.26 -15.34
N ILE A 296 3.79 -25.14 -15.03
CA ILE A 296 4.06 -26.49 -14.54
C ILE A 296 4.88 -27.29 -15.56
N LEU A 297 4.46 -27.26 -16.83
CA LEU A 297 5.18 -27.94 -17.91
C LEU A 297 6.61 -27.41 -18.07
N TYR A 298 6.77 -26.09 -18.09
CA TYR A 298 8.07 -25.45 -18.22
C TYR A 298 9.02 -25.82 -17.07
N ILE A 299 8.55 -25.73 -15.83
CA ILE A 299 9.35 -26.01 -14.64
C ILE A 299 9.70 -27.51 -14.57
N ASN A 300 8.77 -28.41 -14.86
CA ASN A 300 9.03 -29.85 -14.92
C ASN A 300 10.09 -30.19 -15.99
N ASN A 301 9.98 -29.63 -17.18
CA ASN A 301 10.97 -29.83 -18.24
C ASN A 301 12.36 -29.31 -17.83
N TYR A 302 12.41 -28.15 -17.16
CA TYR A 302 13.65 -27.59 -16.62
C TYR A 302 14.25 -28.52 -15.56
N ILE A 303 13.46 -29.01 -14.60
CA ILE A 303 13.91 -29.95 -13.57
C ILE A 303 14.45 -31.24 -14.20
N GLN A 304 13.71 -31.85 -15.12
CA GLN A 304 14.16 -33.07 -15.80
C GLN A 304 15.46 -32.89 -16.57
N ARG A 305 15.67 -31.74 -17.20
CA ARG A 305 16.86 -31.43 -17.99
C ARG A 305 18.10 -31.17 -17.13
N TYR A 306 17.95 -30.43 -16.05
CA TYR A 306 19.10 -29.94 -15.27
C TYR A 306 19.29 -30.63 -13.92
N TYR A 307 18.27 -31.30 -13.42
CA TYR A 307 18.26 -31.98 -12.12
C TYR A 307 17.62 -33.38 -12.22
N PRO A 308 18.10 -34.25 -13.15
CA PRO A 308 17.47 -35.56 -13.37
C PRO A 308 17.49 -36.40 -12.09
N GLY A 309 16.36 -37.03 -11.78
CA GLY A 309 16.20 -37.89 -10.59
C GLY A 309 15.95 -37.14 -9.28
N GLN A 310 15.91 -35.82 -9.29
CA GLN A 310 15.50 -35.03 -8.12
C GLN A 310 13.99 -34.72 -8.18
N SER A 311 13.34 -34.75 -7.02
CA SER A 311 11.93 -34.36 -6.85
C SER A 311 11.83 -33.08 -6.03
N PHE A 312 10.90 -32.22 -6.41
CA PHE A 312 10.61 -30.96 -5.75
C PHE A 312 9.12 -30.85 -5.45
N ASP A 313 8.77 -30.18 -4.34
CA ASP A 313 7.36 -29.97 -3.97
C ASP A 313 6.71 -28.91 -4.88
N MET A 314 5.86 -29.38 -5.80
CA MET A 314 5.11 -28.52 -6.73
C MET A 314 3.73 -28.09 -6.19
N LYS A 315 3.32 -28.55 -4.99
CA LYS A 315 2.01 -28.24 -4.41
C LYS A 315 1.65 -26.76 -4.42
N PRO A 316 2.58 -25.82 -4.15
CA PRO A 316 2.25 -24.37 -4.18
C PRO A 316 1.70 -23.89 -5.53
N MET A 317 2.03 -24.58 -6.63
CA MET A 317 1.56 -24.25 -7.97
C MET A 317 0.29 -25.01 -8.39
N MET A 318 -0.17 -25.96 -7.57
CA MET A 318 -1.30 -26.84 -7.90
C MET A 318 -2.65 -26.33 -7.36
N LEU A 319 -2.70 -25.10 -6.86
CA LEU A 319 -3.95 -24.50 -6.38
C LEU A 319 -4.91 -24.31 -7.57
N SER A 320 -6.15 -24.79 -7.44
CA SER A 320 -7.17 -24.53 -8.43
C SER A 320 -7.62 -23.07 -8.41
N PHE A 321 -8.26 -22.63 -9.48
CA PHE A 321 -8.87 -21.30 -9.54
C PHE A 321 -9.86 -21.09 -8.38
N GLU A 322 -10.66 -22.12 -8.07
CA GLU A 322 -11.67 -22.12 -7.02
C GLU A 322 -11.04 -22.07 -5.62
N ALA A 323 -9.96 -22.82 -5.40
CA ALA A 323 -9.25 -22.79 -4.12
C ALA A 323 -8.69 -21.40 -3.83
N LEU A 324 -8.18 -20.70 -4.84
CA LEU A 324 -7.75 -19.29 -4.70
C LEU A 324 -8.93 -18.36 -4.49
N GLN A 325 -10.06 -18.61 -5.14
CA GLN A 325 -11.29 -17.84 -4.94
C GLN A 325 -11.75 -17.90 -3.47
N GLU A 326 -11.74 -19.09 -2.87
CA GLU A 326 -12.05 -19.28 -1.45
C GLU A 326 -11.02 -18.59 -0.54
N GLU A 327 -9.73 -18.71 -0.88
CA GLU A 327 -8.65 -18.05 -0.13
C GLU A 327 -8.81 -16.51 -0.14
N TYR A 328 -9.31 -15.94 -1.24
CA TYR A 328 -9.62 -14.51 -1.33
C TYR A 328 -10.94 -14.12 -0.63
N GLY A 329 -11.57 -15.06 0.08
CA GLY A 329 -12.83 -14.84 0.78
C GLY A 329 -14.04 -14.66 -0.16
N ILE A 330 -13.91 -15.10 -1.41
CA ILE A 330 -14.99 -15.08 -2.39
C ILE A 330 -15.63 -16.47 -2.41
N PRO A 331 -16.81 -16.67 -1.82
CA PRO A 331 -17.42 -17.99 -1.74
C PRO A 331 -17.64 -18.58 -3.14
N TYR A 332 -17.27 -19.83 -3.30
CA TYR A 332 -17.49 -20.61 -4.51
C TYR A 332 -18.68 -21.54 -4.34
N PHE A 333 -19.69 -21.37 -5.18
CA PHE A 333 -20.79 -22.32 -5.30
C PHE A 333 -20.65 -23.12 -6.59
N ASN A 334 -20.44 -24.42 -6.46
CA ASN A 334 -20.41 -25.31 -7.60
C ASN A 334 -21.83 -25.42 -8.19
N LYS A 335 -22.05 -24.84 -9.37
CA LYS A 335 -23.32 -24.89 -10.07
C LYS A 335 -23.71 -26.32 -10.50
N ASP A 336 -22.74 -27.26 -10.51
CA ASP A 336 -22.94 -28.65 -10.91
C ASP A 336 -23.45 -29.54 -9.76
N LEU A 337 -23.62 -28.98 -8.56
CA LEU A 337 -24.15 -29.66 -7.37
C LEU A 337 -25.55 -29.17 -6.94
N ALA A 338 -26.22 -28.32 -7.74
CA ALA A 338 -27.57 -27.79 -7.48
C ALA A 338 -28.61 -28.43 -8.38
#